data_3638b69c3a8797ba5b081c5698364e94
#
_entry.id   3638b69c3a8797ba5b081c5698364e94
#
_cell.length_a   1.000
_cell.length_b   1.000
_cell.length_c   1.000
_cell.angle_alpha   90.00
_cell.angle_beta   90.00
_cell.angle_gamma   90.00
#
_symmetry.space_group_name_H-M   'P 1'
#
loop_
_entity.id
_entity.type
_entity.pdbx_description
1 polymer ?
#
loop_
_entity_poly.entity_id
_entity_poly.type
_entity_poly.pdbx_seq_one_letter_code
_entity_poly.pdbx_strand_id
1 'polypeptide(L)'
;ALLKVTLLGVLLALLGERILNFCHRARFFKEVEPVDLPGCQLLKGIETGSEDIEILPNGLAFISSGLKSPNIKSFAPDKPGEILLLDLNDDGLTPAPLSISNGFDASSFNPHGISSYIDEEDGTVYLFVVNHPQLQSVIEIFRFVEEERSLVHLKSVKHELLHSVNDVLAVGPESFYATTDYYFSNDFMKAVEPFLGLMWTGVVYYSPGDVREVATGLYSGNGITISNDKQ
;
A
#
# COMPACT_ATOMS: atom_id res chain seq x y z
N ALA A 1 -29.99 -35.44 -21.70
CA ALA A 1 -30.64 -34.60 -20.65
C ALA A 1 -29.92 -34.81 -19.29
N LEU A 2 -29.76 -36.02 -18.77
CA LEU A 2 -29.19 -36.29 -17.44
C LEU A 2 -27.77 -35.71 -17.31
N LEU A 3 -26.86 -35.95 -18.24
CA LEU A 3 -25.48 -35.44 -18.21
C LEU A 3 -25.43 -33.91 -18.11
N LYS A 4 -26.29 -33.21 -18.83
CA LYS A 4 -26.34 -31.71 -18.76
C LYS A 4 -26.81 -31.25 -17.40
N VAL A 5 -27.78 -31.92 -16.80
CA VAL A 5 -28.27 -31.60 -15.43
C VAL A 5 -27.22 -31.88 -14.39
N THR A 6 -26.52 -33.00 -14.50
CA THR A 6 -25.39 -33.35 -13.60
C THR A 6 -24.28 -32.32 -13.71
N LEU A 7 -23.84 -31.97 -14.93
CA LEU A 7 -22.80 -30.96 -15.15
C LEU A 7 -23.19 -29.58 -14.57
N LEU A 8 -24.45 -29.17 -14.78
CA LEU A 8 -24.96 -27.92 -14.20
C LEU A 8 -24.95 -27.97 -12.67
N GLY A 9 -25.38 -29.10 -12.08
CA GLY A 9 -25.34 -29.27 -10.62
C GLY A 9 -23.94 -29.21 -10.03
N VAL A 10 -22.96 -29.83 -10.69
CA VAL A 10 -21.54 -29.74 -10.29
C VAL A 10 -21.03 -28.32 -10.40
N LEU A 11 -21.34 -27.63 -11.50
CA LEU A 11 -20.92 -26.25 -11.71
C LEU A 11 -21.48 -25.33 -10.62
N LEU A 12 -22.77 -25.46 -10.30
CA LEU A 12 -23.42 -24.67 -9.25
C LEU A 12 -22.84 -24.97 -7.86
N ALA A 13 -22.51 -26.24 -7.59
CA ALA A 13 -21.87 -26.63 -6.33
C ALA A 13 -20.47 -25.99 -6.20
N LEU A 14 -19.66 -26.04 -7.25
CA LEU A 14 -18.35 -25.41 -7.28
C LEU A 14 -18.43 -23.88 -7.12
N LEU A 15 -19.37 -23.24 -7.81
CA LEU A 15 -19.60 -21.80 -7.68
C LEU A 15 -20.04 -21.41 -6.27
N GLY A 16 -20.98 -22.19 -5.69
CA GLY A 16 -21.45 -22.01 -4.31
C GLY A 16 -20.31 -22.14 -3.30
N GLU A 17 -19.45 -23.14 -3.47
CA GLU A 17 -18.26 -23.32 -2.63
C GLU A 17 -17.31 -22.11 -2.71
N ARG A 18 -17.04 -21.58 -3.91
CA ARG A 18 -16.20 -20.40 -4.09
C ARG A 18 -16.79 -19.14 -3.44
N ILE A 19 -18.08 -18.93 -3.59
CA ILE A 19 -18.79 -17.79 -2.95
C ILE A 19 -18.72 -17.92 -1.43
N LEU A 20 -19.00 -19.10 -0.86
CA LEU A 20 -18.93 -19.32 0.57
C LEU A 20 -17.51 -19.10 1.11
N ASN A 21 -16.50 -19.63 0.43
CA ASN A 21 -15.10 -19.43 0.82
C ASN A 21 -14.70 -17.94 0.75
N PHE A 22 -15.15 -17.21 -0.25
CA PHE A 22 -14.96 -15.77 -0.32
C PHE A 22 -15.62 -15.05 0.87
N CYS A 23 -16.90 -15.34 1.16
CA CYS A 23 -17.62 -14.76 2.28
C CYS A 23 -16.95 -15.07 3.63
N HIS A 24 -16.40 -16.27 3.81
CA HIS A 24 -15.64 -16.62 5.01
C HIS A 24 -14.33 -15.84 5.12
N ARG A 25 -13.56 -15.72 4.04
CA ARG A 25 -12.31 -14.93 4.02
C ARG A 25 -12.59 -13.46 4.28
N ALA A 26 -13.60 -12.88 3.62
CA ALA A 26 -14.04 -11.51 3.81
C ALA A 26 -14.73 -11.28 5.16
N ARG A 27 -14.86 -12.32 6.00
CA ARG A 27 -15.54 -12.25 7.30
C ARG A 27 -16.94 -11.66 7.22
N PHE A 28 -17.66 -11.90 6.13
CA PHE A 28 -18.98 -11.34 5.84
C PHE A 28 -20.02 -11.63 6.92
N PHE A 29 -19.85 -12.76 7.63
CA PHE A 29 -20.78 -13.19 8.69
C PHE A 29 -20.28 -12.84 10.11
N LYS A 30 -19.17 -12.08 10.23
CA LYS A 30 -18.64 -11.67 11.52
C LYS A 30 -19.28 -10.35 11.94
N GLU A 31 -20.03 -10.36 13.02
CA GLU A 31 -20.40 -9.14 13.72
C GLU A 31 -19.19 -8.52 14.39
N VAL A 32 -18.98 -7.24 14.18
CA VAL A 32 -17.92 -6.46 14.82
C VAL A 32 -18.59 -5.52 15.79
N GLU A 33 -18.36 -5.74 17.08
CA GLU A 33 -18.81 -4.80 18.09
C GLU A 33 -17.88 -3.58 18.12
N PRO A 34 -18.42 -2.37 18.16
CA PRO A 34 -17.61 -1.18 18.29
C PRO A 34 -16.91 -1.18 19.66
N VAL A 35 -15.62 -0.91 19.65
CA VAL A 35 -14.83 -0.71 20.87
C VAL A 35 -14.63 0.78 21.07
N ASP A 36 -15.13 1.31 22.18
CA ASP A 36 -14.85 2.69 22.57
C ASP A 36 -13.44 2.73 23.19
N LEU A 37 -12.54 3.46 22.54
CA LEU A 37 -11.17 3.66 23.01
C LEU A 37 -11.09 5.02 23.70
N PRO A 38 -11.08 5.08 25.04
CA PRO A 38 -10.96 6.33 25.78
C PRO A 38 -9.64 7.04 25.42
N GLY A 39 -9.72 8.31 25.06
CA GLY A 39 -8.57 9.10 24.64
C GLY A 39 -8.25 9.04 23.14
N CYS A 40 -9.01 8.27 22.35
CA CYS A 40 -8.91 8.31 20.90
C CYS A 40 -9.49 9.63 20.35
N GLN A 41 -8.71 10.33 19.53
CA GLN A 41 -9.11 11.59 18.92
C GLN A 41 -8.92 11.52 17.41
N LEU A 42 -9.87 12.11 16.67
CA LEU A 42 -9.73 12.27 15.23
C LEU A 42 -8.76 13.42 14.96
N LEU A 43 -7.69 13.14 14.20
CA LEU A 43 -6.80 14.18 13.70
C LEU A 43 -7.57 15.09 12.71
N LYS A 44 -7.47 16.40 12.93
CA LYS A 44 -8.03 17.41 12.03
C LYS A 44 -7.03 17.74 10.93
N GLY A 45 -7.54 18.15 9.75
CA GLY A 45 -6.69 18.59 8.64
C GLY A 45 -6.35 17.50 7.62
N ILE A 46 -6.83 16.27 7.81
CA ILE A 46 -6.77 15.21 6.81
C ILE A 46 -8.11 15.16 6.10
N GLU A 47 -8.16 15.62 4.84
CA GLU A 47 -9.40 15.71 4.06
C GLU A 47 -9.77 14.38 3.39
N THR A 48 -8.77 13.54 3.12
CA THR A 48 -8.94 12.26 2.42
C THR A 48 -8.41 11.12 3.26
N GLY A 49 -8.85 9.90 3.00
CA GLY A 49 -8.41 8.72 3.75
C GLY A 49 -6.90 8.57 3.73
N SER A 50 -6.34 8.22 4.88
CA SER A 50 -4.93 7.85 5.03
C SER A 50 -4.82 6.34 5.00
N GLU A 51 -3.82 5.83 4.31
CA GLU A 51 -3.66 4.39 4.12
C GLU A 51 -2.53 3.85 4.99
N ASP A 52 -1.39 4.58 5.08
CA ASP A 52 -0.22 4.12 5.81
C ASP A 52 0.44 5.23 6.62
N ILE A 53 1.15 4.84 7.68
CA ILE A 53 1.84 5.74 8.61
C ILE A 53 3.22 5.17 8.95
N GLU A 54 4.27 5.96 8.72
CA GLU A 54 5.64 5.62 9.08
C GLU A 54 6.18 6.62 10.10
N ILE A 55 6.68 6.13 11.24
CA ILE A 55 7.13 6.97 12.35
C ILE A 55 8.64 6.90 12.50
N LEU A 56 9.30 8.07 12.43
CA LEU A 56 10.73 8.22 12.64
C LEU A 56 11.09 8.22 14.14
N PRO A 57 12.33 7.85 14.50
CA PRO A 57 12.77 7.82 15.91
C PRO A 57 12.69 9.17 16.63
N ASN A 58 12.71 10.29 15.90
CA ASN A 58 12.60 11.64 16.45
C ASN A 58 11.14 12.09 16.72
N GLY A 59 10.15 11.23 16.43
CA GLY A 59 8.74 11.53 16.64
C GLY A 59 8.04 12.19 15.46
N LEU A 60 8.73 12.40 14.34
CA LEU A 60 8.07 12.78 13.09
C LEU A 60 7.38 11.58 12.45
N ALA A 61 6.19 11.76 11.91
CA ALA A 61 5.45 10.71 11.22
C ALA A 61 5.06 11.15 9.82
N PHE A 62 5.34 10.31 8.84
CA PHE A 62 4.82 10.44 7.48
C PHE A 62 3.48 9.71 7.39
N ILE A 63 2.53 10.30 6.66
CA ILE A 63 1.21 9.73 6.43
C ILE A 63 0.93 9.80 4.93
N SER A 64 0.66 8.67 4.28
CA SER A 64 0.16 8.64 2.92
C SER A 64 -1.34 8.97 2.91
N SER A 65 -1.78 9.87 2.04
CA SER A 65 -3.18 10.32 2.00
C SER A 65 -3.66 10.50 0.56
N GLY A 66 -4.93 10.20 0.33
CA GLY A 66 -5.60 10.43 -0.95
C GLY A 66 -5.54 9.29 -1.94
N LEU A 67 -5.28 8.05 -1.50
CA LEU A 67 -5.28 6.86 -2.35
C LEU A 67 -6.60 6.72 -3.13
N LYS A 68 -6.47 6.46 -4.43
CA LYS A 68 -7.55 6.16 -5.36
C LYS A 68 -7.37 4.74 -5.89
N SER A 69 -8.42 3.95 -5.77
CA SER A 69 -8.47 2.59 -6.29
C SER A 69 -9.60 2.44 -7.32
N PRO A 70 -9.45 1.60 -8.36
CA PRO A 70 -10.40 1.51 -9.47
C PRO A 70 -11.85 1.24 -9.06
N ASN A 71 -12.06 0.50 -7.99
CA ASN A 71 -13.40 0.05 -7.57
C ASN A 71 -13.86 0.69 -6.25
N ILE A 72 -13.11 1.63 -5.73
CA ILE A 72 -13.43 2.33 -4.47
C ILE A 72 -13.68 3.80 -4.79
N LYS A 73 -14.87 4.28 -4.43
CA LYS A 73 -15.19 5.69 -4.60
C LYS A 73 -14.29 6.55 -3.72
N SER A 74 -13.42 7.33 -4.33
CA SER A 74 -12.59 8.30 -3.62
C SER A 74 -13.42 9.48 -3.10
N PHE A 75 -13.09 9.98 -1.92
CA PHE A 75 -13.70 11.20 -1.37
C PHE A 75 -13.24 12.47 -2.09
N ALA A 76 -12.04 12.46 -2.71
CA ALA A 76 -11.49 13.57 -3.48
C ALA A 76 -10.90 13.07 -4.80
N PRO A 77 -11.72 12.64 -5.78
CA PRO A 77 -11.25 12.02 -7.01
C PRO A 77 -10.41 12.96 -7.89
N ASP A 78 -10.66 14.26 -7.80
CA ASP A 78 -10.02 15.27 -8.63
C ASP A 78 -8.76 15.91 -7.99
N LYS A 79 -8.45 15.53 -6.75
CA LYS A 79 -7.22 15.99 -6.06
C LYS A 79 -6.14 14.92 -6.14
N PRO A 80 -4.86 15.28 -6.41
CA PRO A 80 -3.76 14.33 -6.22
C PRO A 80 -3.66 13.90 -4.76
N GLY A 81 -3.05 12.74 -4.51
CA GLY A 81 -2.68 12.36 -3.15
C GLY A 81 -1.48 13.17 -2.66
N GLU A 82 -1.15 13.01 -1.40
CA GLU A 82 -0.09 13.75 -0.73
C GLU A 82 0.59 12.91 0.37
N ILE A 83 1.78 13.30 0.76
CA ILE A 83 2.41 12.83 2.00
C ILE A 83 2.30 13.96 3.01
N LEU A 84 1.69 13.64 4.15
CA LEU A 84 1.58 14.55 5.28
C LEU A 84 2.70 14.26 6.27
N LEU A 85 3.21 15.31 6.89
CA LEU A 85 4.12 15.23 8.03
C LEU A 85 3.36 15.62 9.30
N LEU A 86 3.44 14.76 10.31
CA LEU A 86 2.90 15.00 11.64
C LEU A 86 4.04 14.96 12.64
N ASP A 87 4.15 15.97 13.49
CA ASP A 87 5.08 15.96 14.62
C ASP A 87 4.33 15.48 15.87
N LEU A 88 4.69 14.29 16.36
CA LEU A 88 4.09 13.68 17.54
C LEU A 88 4.55 14.36 18.86
N ASN A 89 5.58 15.23 18.81
CA ASN A 89 6.02 16.02 19.94
C ASN A 89 5.29 17.36 20.05
N ASP A 90 4.50 17.73 19.02
CA ASP A 90 3.69 18.95 19.04
C ASP A 90 2.31 18.65 19.66
N ASP A 91 1.96 19.37 20.72
CA ASP A 91 0.66 19.25 21.38
C ASP A 91 -0.52 19.54 20.43
N GLY A 92 -0.29 20.29 19.36
CA GLY A 92 -1.30 20.64 18.35
C GLY A 92 -1.66 19.50 17.42
N LEU A 93 -0.80 18.48 17.28
CA LEU A 93 -0.96 17.31 16.40
C LEU A 93 -1.56 17.69 15.03
N THR A 94 -0.98 18.68 14.37
CA THR A 94 -1.50 19.21 13.11
C THR A 94 -0.68 18.68 11.94
N PRO A 95 -1.22 17.73 11.12
CA PRO A 95 -0.54 17.26 9.95
C PRO A 95 -0.45 18.35 8.86
N ALA A 96 0.68 18.43 8.19
CA ALA A 96 0.92 19.39 7.11
C ALA A 96 1.46 18.67 5.86
N PRO A 97 1.01 19.06 4.65
CA PRO A 97 1.50 18.43 3.42
C PRO A 97 2.97 18.78 3.18
N LEU A 98 3.75 17.78 2.79
CA LEU A 98 5.14 17.96 2.35
C LEU A 98 5.17 18.44 0.90
N SER A 99 6.00 19.47 0.64
CA SER A 99 6.29 19.86 -0.74
C SER A 99 7.21 18.84 -1.39
N ILE A 100 6.98 18.54 -2.68
CA ILE A 100 7.84 17.63 -3.45
C ILE A 100 8.57 18.46 -4.52
N SER A 101 9.89 18.34 -4.58
CA SER A 101 10.77 19.07 -5.50
C SER A 101 11.42 18.14 -6.53
N ASN A 102 12.31 18.72 -7.33
CA ASN A 102 13.12 18.04 -8.36
C ASN A 102 12.30 17.51 -9.56
N GLY A 103 11.27 18.27 -9.99
CA GLY A 103 10.54 18.00 -11.23
C GLY A 103 9.59 16.79 -11.15
N PHE A 104 9.24 16.34 -9.95
CA PHE A 104 8.24 15.29 -9.75
C PHE A 104 6.85 15.75 -10.19
N ASP A 105 6.14 14.93 -10.99
CA ASP A 105 4.76 15.19 -11.38
C ASP A 105 3.79 14.80 -10.25
N ALA A 106 3.51 15.76 -9.38
CA ALA A 106 2.56 15.56 -8.29
C ALA A 106 1.10 15.49 -8.76
N SER A 107 0.76 15.84 -10.00
CA SER A 107 -0.64 15.87 -10.47
C SER A 107 -1.26 14.47 -10.58
N SER A 108 -0.44 13.46 -10.80
CA SER A 108 -0.84 12.05 -10.87
C SER A 108 -0.45 11.25 -9.61
N PHE A 109 -0.01 11.94 -8.55
CA PHE A 109 0.44 11.28 -7.33
C PHE A 109 -0.72 10.59 -6.62
N ASN A 110 -0.54 9.30 -6.36
CA ASN A 110 -1.55 8.42 -5.78
C ASN A 110 -0.86 7.45 -4.79
N PRO A 111 -0.40 7.98 -3.62
CA PRO A 111 0.40 7.22 -2.67
C PRO A 111 -0.43 6.17 -1.95
N HIS A 112 0.21 5.02 -1.69
CA HIS A 112 -0.29 3.88 -0.97
C HIS A 112 0.64 3.57 0.22
N GLY A 113 1.20 2.35 0.34
CA GLY A 113 2.15 2.00 1.38
C GLY A 113 3.42 2.85 1.34
N ILE A 114 4.00 3.12 2.50
CA ILE A 114 5.21 3.91 2.66
C ILE A 114 6.17 3.27 3.65
N SER A 115 7.46 3.49 3.47
CA SER A 115 8.48 3.05 4.42
C SER A 115 9.68 3.98 4.42
N SER A 116 10.31 4.16 5.56
CA SER A 116 11.53 4.95 5.67
C SER A 116 12.77 4.08 5.82
N TYR A 117 13.89 4.58 5.32
CA TYR A 117 15.23 4.08 5.62
C TYR A 117 16.11 5.25 6.06
N ILE A 118 16.76 5.09 7.19
CA ILE A 118 17.72 6.08 7.71
C ILE A 118 19.10 5.52 7.46
N ASP A 119 19.91 6.26 6.67
CA ASP A 119 21.29 5.89 6.43
C ASP A 119 22.12 6.09 7.71
N GLU A 120 22.76 5.03 8.15
CA GLU A 120 23.56 5.04 9.39
C GLU A 120 24.86 5.86 9.25
N GLU A 121 25.32 6.13 8.02
CA GLU A 121 26.60 6.84 7.78
C GLU A 121 26.42 8.36 7.92
N ASP A 122 25.33 8.93 7.41
CA ASP A 122 25.13 10.38 7.36
C ASP A 122 23.78 10.86 7.93
N GLY A 123 22.94 9.94 8.37
CA GLY A 123 21.62 10.23 8.92
C GLY A 123 20.57 10.64 7.86
N THR A 124 20.87 10.50 6.57
CA THR A 124 19.92 10.80 5.51
C THR A 124 18.67 9.93 5.62
N VAL A 125 17.50 10.55 5.62
CA VAL A 125 16.21 9.86 5.63
C VAL A 125 15.69 9.70 4.21
N TYR A 126 15.55 8.46 3.77
CA TYR A 126 14.89 8.08 2.53
C TYR A 126 13.47 7.66 2.82
N LEU A 127 12.51 8.17 2.03
CA LEU A 127 11.12 7.75 2.06
C LEU A 127 10.78 7.02 0.75
N PHE A 128 10.36 5.78 0.88
CA PHE A 128 9.86 4.96 -0.21
C PHE A 128 8.35 5.05 -0.22
N VAL A 129 7.77 5.28 -1.38
CA VAL A 129 6.32 5.44 -1.54
C VAL A 129 5.85 4.57 -2.69
N VAL A 130 4.92 3.68 -2.42
CA VAL A 130 4.14 3.02 -3.47
C VAL A 130 3.25 4.07 -4.10
N ASN A 131 3.42 4.32 -5.38
CA ASN A 131 2.65 5.31 -6.15
C ASN A 131 1.89 4.61 -7.27
N HIS A 132 0.63 4.99 -7.50
CA HIS A 132 -0.21 4.44 -8.55
C HIS A 132 -0.62 5.50 -9.58
N PRO A 133 0.33 6.13 -10.30
CA PRO A 133 -0.02 7.05 -11.36
C PRO A 133 -0.82 6.33 -12.44
N GLN A 134 -1.99 6.85 -12.79
CA GLN A 134 -2.87 6.20 -13.78
C GLN A 134 -3.13 4.70 -13.48
N LEU A 135 -3.19 4.34 -12.20
CA LEU A 135 -3.42 2.98 -11.69
C LEU A 135 -2.30 1.97 -12.04
N GLN A 136 -1.10 2.44 -12.34
CA GLN A 136 0.11 1.62 -12.49
C GLN A 136 0.94 1.71 -11.22
N SER A 137 1.56 0.60 -10.81
CA SER A 137 2.44 0.61 -9.64
C SER A 137 3.85 1.11 -9.98
N VAL A 138 4.34 2.04 -9.20
CA VAL A 138 5.70 2.59 -9.24
C VAL A 138 6.17 2.77 -7.81
N ILE A 139 7.42 2.46 -7.51
CA ILE A 139 8.02 2.84 -6.22
C ILE A 139 8.80 4.12 -6.44
N GLU A 140 8.40 5.18 -5.74
CA GLU A 140 9.08 6.45 -5.73
C GLU A 140 10.02 6.52 -4.53
N ILE A 141 11.25 6.94 -4.75
CA ILE A 141 12.25 7.13 -3.69
C ILE A 141 12.51 8.61 -3.54
N PHE A 142 12.29 9.12 -2.33
CA PHE A 142 12.53 10.49 -1.97
C PHE A 142 13.61 10.59 -0.89
N ARG A 143 14.30 11.73 -0.85
CA ARG A 143 15.06 12.17 0.31
C ARG A 143 14.24 13.20 1.08
N PHE A 144 14.07 12.97 2.37
CA PHE A 144 13.42 13.93 3.25
C PHE A 144 14.43 15.01 3.68
N VAL A 145 14.01 16.26 3.61
CA VAL A 145 14.76 17.44 4.07
C VAL A 145 13.96 18.05 5.21
N GLU A 146 14.38 17.75 6.45
CA GLU A 146 13.62 18.07 7.65
C GLU A 146 13.46 19.59 7.85
N GLU A 147 14.54 20.37 7.67
CA GLU A 147 14.54 21.82 7.85
C GLU A 147 13.57 22.54 6.90
N GLU A 148 13.41 22.00 5.70
CA GLU A 148 12.53 22.55 4.67
C GLU A 148 11.12 21.95 4.71
N ARG A 149 10.93 20.88 5.49
CA ARG A 149 9.72 20.03 5.47
C ARG A 149 9.35 19.67 4.04
N SER A 150 10.30 19.10 3.31
CA SER A 150 10.17 18.79 1.90
C SER A 150 10.71 17.41 1.54
N LEU A 151 10.22 16.88 0.42
CA LEU A 151 10.70 15.65 -0.21
C LEU A 151 11.40 16.00 -1.52
N VAL A 152 12.64 15.55 -1.69
CA VAL A 152 13.37 15.66 -2.95
C VAL A 152 13.26 14.33 -3.67
N HIS A 153 12.62 14.30 -4.83
CA HIS A 153 12.49 13.11 -5.64
C HIS A 153 13.86 12.66 -6.18
N LEU A 154 14.22 11.41 -5.96
CA LEU A 154 15.47 10.83 -6.39
C LEU A 154 15.30 9.87 -7.57
N LYS A 155 14.29 9.00 -7.49
CA LYS A 155 14.17 7.89 -8.45
C LYS A 155 12.76 7.33 -8.46
N SER A 156 12.31 6.90 -9.65
CA SER A 156 11.13 6.05 -9.83
C SER A 156 11.57 4.66 -10.26
N VAL A 157 11.12 3.64 -9.57
CA VAL A 157 11.41 2.23 -9.87
C VAL A 157 10.17 1.56 -10.45
N LYS A 158 10.33 1.00 -11.66
CA LYS A 158 9.31 0.19 -12.35
C LYS A 158 9.91 -1.14 -12.73
N HIS A 159 9.17 -2.22 -12.51
CA HIS A 159 9.57 -3.56 -12.92
C HIS A 159 8.33 -4.42 -13.15
N GLU A 160 8.42 -5.44 -14.01
CA GLU A 160 7.29 -6.34 -14.30
C GLU A 160 6.78 -7.10 -13.07
N LEU A 161 7.66 -7.43 -12.13
CA LEU A 161 7.27 -8.06 -10.86
C LEU A 161 6.61 -7.08 -9.87
N LEU A 162 6.69 -5.77 -10.11
CA LEU A 162 6.10 -4.70 -9.27
C LEU A 162 4.78 -4.19 -9.86
N HIS A 163 3.95 -5.07 -10.41
CA HIS A 163 2.78 -4.66 -11.20
C HIS A 163 1.54 -4.30 -10.38
N SER A 164 1.43 -4.72 -9.15
CA SER A 164 0.29 -4.43 -8.28
C SER A 164 0.76 -4.40 -6.83
N VAL A 165 1.60 -3.41 -6.55
CA VAL A 165 2.21 -3.25 -5.23
C VAL A 165 1.21 -2.63 -4.27
N ASN A 166 1.10 -3.20 -3.07
CA ASN A 166 0.31 -2.64 -1.97
C ASN A 166 1.22 -1.86 -1.03
N ASP A 167 2.27 -2.49 -0.53
CA ASP A 167 3.14 -1.90 0.48
C ASP A 167 4.62 -2.18 0.22
N VAL A 168 5.48 -1.41 0.85
CA VAL A 168 6.94 -1.43 0.69
C VAL A 168 7.63 -1.42 2.04
N LEU A 169 8.75 -2.14 2.15
CA LEU A 169 9.66 -2.11 3.30
C LEU A 169 11.05 -1.74 2.81
N ALA A 170 11.51 -0.56 3.15
CA ALA A 170 12.85 -0.07 2.82
C ALA A 170 13.92 -0.80 3.66
N VAL A 171 14.99 -1.27 3.02
CA VAL A 171 16.10 -1.97 3.68
C VAL A 171 17.47 -1.42 3.27
N GLY A 172 17.49 -0.36 2.49
CA GLY A 172 18.68 0.35 2.06
C GLY A 172 18.33 1.58 1.25
N PRO A 173 19.27 2.43 0.84
CA PRO A 173 19.00 3.68 0.10
C PRO A 173 18.26 3.48 -1.22
N GLU A 174 18.44 2.31 -1.85
CA GLU A 174 17.77 1.93 -3.10
C GLU A 174 17.25 0.47 -3.07
N SER A 175 17.11 -0.14 -1.89
CA SER A 175 16.73 -1.54 -1.75
C SER A 175 15.49 -1.69 -0.88
N PHE A 176 14.56 -2.55 -1.29
CA PHE A 176 13.30 -2.72 -0.59
C PHE A 176 12.68 -4.11 -0.84
N TYR A 177 11.76 -4.48 0.03
CA TYR A 177 10.76 -5.52 -0.22
C TYR A 177 9.41 -4.85 -0.54
N ALA A 178 8.61 -5.48 -1.40
CA ALA A 178 7.29 -4.99 -1.75
C ALA A 178 6.28 -6.14 -1.79
N THR A 179 5.11 -5.95 -1.21
CA THR A 179 3.99 -6.89 -1.32
C THR A 179 3.17 -6.61 -2.56
N THR A 180 2.64 -7.65 -3.20
CA THR A 180 1.68 -7.53 -4.29
C THR A 180 0.30 -7.96 -3.82
N ASP A 181 -0.74 -7.17 -4.11
CA ASP A 181 -2.12 -7.42 -3.69
C ASP A 181 -2.94 -8.18 -4.73
N TYR A 182 -2.59 -8.06 -6.02
CA TYR A 182 -3.18 -8.79 -7.13
C TYR A 182 -2.11 -9.42 -8.01
N TYR A 183 -2.42 -10.62 -8.52
CA TYR A 183 -1.61 -11.28 -9.54
C TYR A 183 -1.90 -10.73 -10.94
N PHE A 184 -3.16 -10.44 -11.23
CA PHE A 184 -3.56 -9.90 -12.52
C PHE A 184 -3.44 -8.37 -12.55
N SER A 185 -2.96 -7.84 -13.68
CA SER A 185 -2.93 -6.39 -13.94
C SER A 185 -4.23 -5.86 -14.57
N ASN A 186 -5.08 -6.75 -15.11
CA ASN A 186 -6.33 -6.39 -15.77
C ASN A 186 -7.45 -6.20 -14.74
N ASP A 187 -8.19 -5.09 -14.80
CA ASP A 187 -9.22 -4.73 -13.81
C ASP A 187 -10.34 -5.78 -13.68
N PHE A 188 -10.77 -6.40 -14.79
CA PHE A 188 -11.77 -7.45 -14.73
C PHE A 188 -11.23 -8.67 -13.96
N MET A 189 -10.00 -9.08 -14.25
CA MET A 189 -9.39 -10.21 -13.54
C MET A 189 -9.09 -9.89 -12.09
N LYS A 190 -8.69 -8.67 -11.75
CA LYS A 190 -8.55 -8.20 -10.36
C LYS A 190 -9.89 -8.32 -9.59
N ALA A 191 -11.01 -7.98 -10.23
CA ALA A 191 -12.32 -8.13 -9.60
C ALA A 191 -12.73 -9.60 -9.39
N VAL A 192 -12.28 -10.52 -10.23
CA VAL A 192 -12.60 -11.96 -10.16
C VAL A 192 -11.64 -12.72 -9.24
N GLU A 193 -10.39 -12.30 -9.13
CA GLU A 193 -9.32 -12.99 -8.40
C GLU A 193 -9.69 -13.34 -6.94
N PRO A 194 -10.30 -12.45 -6.13
CA PRO A 194 -10.70 -12.78 -4.77
C PRO A 194 -11.70 -13.94 -4.66
N PHE A 195 -12.59 -14.07 -5.66
CA PHE A 195 -13.56 -15.17 -5.71
C PHE A 195 -12.90 -16.50 -6.07
N LEU A 196 -11.89 -16.46 -6.95
CA LEU A 196 -11.16 -17.67 -7.34
C LEU A 196 -10.33 -18.23 -6.18
N GLY A 197 -9.96 -17.38 -5.21
CA GLY A 197 -9.16 -17.77 -4.06
C GLY A 197 -7.76 -18.21 -4.46
N LEU A 198 -7.17 -17.49 -5.42
CA LEU A 198 -5.82 -17.78 -5.90
C LEU A 198 -4.79 -17.27 -4.89
N MET A 199 -3.78 -18.09 -4.63
CA MET A 199 -2.65 -17.75 -3.77
C MET A 199 -1.42 -17.46 -4.65
N TRP A 200 -1.55 -16.45 -5.53
CA TRP A 200 -0.54 -16.15 -6.55
C TRP A 200 0.20 -14.84 -6.32
N THR A 201 -0.17 -14.12 -5.29
CA THR A 201 0.55 -12.91 -4.86
C THR A 201 1.71 -13.28 -3.93
N GLY A 202 2.60 -12.33 -3.70
CA GLY A 202 3.82 -12.60 -2.96
C GLY A 202 4.56 -11.35 -2.51
N VAL A 203 5.83 -11.53 -2.23
CA VAL A 203 6.77 -10.48 -1.85
C VAL A 203 7.90 -10.45 -2.87
N VAL A 204 8.20 -9.28 -3.38
CA VAL A 204 9.30 -9.01 -4.31
C VAL A 204 10.41 -8.28 -3.57
N TYR A 205 11.64 -8.74 -3.71
CA TYR A 205 12.84 -7.99 -3.34
C TYR A 205 13.36 -7.23 -4.55
N TYR A 206 13.75 -5.98 -4.31
CA TYR A 206 14.42 -5.13 -5.29
C TYR A 206 15.71 -4.56 -4.70
N SER A 207 16.77 -4.63 -5.49
CA SER A 207 17.97 -3.79 -5.36
C SER A 207 18.49 -3.46 -6.77
N PRO A 208 19.36 -2.44 -6.94
CA PRO A 208 19.96 -2.17 -8.24
C PRO A 208 20.66 -3.41 -8.82
N GLY A 209 20.10 -3.93 -9.94
CA GLY A 209 20.63 -5.12 -10.63
C GLY A 209 20.11 -6.48 -10.13
N ASP A 210 19.28 -6.54 -9.10
CA ASP A 210 18.63 -7.78 -8.63
C ASP A 210 17.14 -7.54 -8.30
N VAL A 211 16.25 -8.19 -9.04
CA VAL A 211 14.80 -8.15 -8.77
C VAL A 211 14.26 -9.57 -8.82
N ARG A 212 13.67 -10.02 -7.72
CA ARG A 212 13.16 -11.39 -7.61
C ARG A 212 12.01 -11.53 -6.63
N GLU A 213 11.16 -12.50 -6.85
CA GLU A 213 10.21 -12.96 -5.84
C GLU A 213 10.95 -13.69 -4.71
N VAL A 214 10.65 -13.34 -3.47
CA VAL A 214 11.26 -13.94 -2.27
C VAL A 214 10.25 -14.73 -1.43
N ALA A 215 8.97 -14.45 -1.59
CA ALA A 215 7.89 -15.22 -1.01
C ALA A 215 6.71 -15.26 -1.96
N THR A 216 6.02 -16.37 -2.01
CA THR A 216 4.83 -16.60 -2.85
C THR A 216 3.74 -17.28 -2.04
N GLY A 217 2.58 -17.47 -2.63
CA GLY A 217 1.50 -18.23 -1.97
C GLY A 217 0.64 -17.37 -1.05
N LEU A 218 0.58 -16.06 -1.28
CA LEU A 218 -0.32 -15.16 -0.57
C LEU A 218 -1.63 -14.98 -1.36
N TYR A 219 -2.73 -14.79 -0.66
CA TYR A 219 -4.03 -14.48 -1.29
C TYR A 219 -4.10 -13.04 -1.79
N SER A 220 -3.53 -12.13 -1.04
CA SER A 220 -3.51 -10.69 -1.33
C SER A 220 -2.53 -10.11 -0.34
N GLY A 221 -1.29 -9.88 -0.78
CA GLY A 221 -0.28 -9.24 0.04
C GLY A 221 -0.76 -7.84 0.42
N ASN A 222 -0.59 -7.48 1.68
CA ASN A 222 -0.93 -6.16 2.21
C ASN A 222 0.28 -5.65 2.99
N GLY A 223 0.11 -4.94 4.10
CA GLY A 223 1.17 -4.37 4.90
C GLY A 223 2.37 -5.29 5.12
N ILE A 224 3.57 -4.73 5.08
CA ILE A 224 4.83 -5.44 5.33
C ILE A 224 5.66 -4.66 6.34
N THR A 225 6.25 -5.38 7.29
CA THR A 225 7.15 -4.79 8.27
C THR A 225 8.25 -5.77 8.65
N ILE A 226 9.28 -5.28 9.31
CA ILE A 226 10.39 -6.09 9.83
C ILE A 226 10.30 -6.18 11.35
N SER A 227 10.59 -7.35 11.90
CA SER A 227 10.72 -7.54 13.35
C SER A 227 11.90 -6.75 13.92
N ASN A 228 11.84 -6.40 15.22
CA ASN A 228 12.89 -5.62 15.88
C ASN A 228 14.28 -6.29 15.83
N ASP A 229 14.32 -7.61 15.75
CA ASP A 229 15.56 -8.39 15.61
C ASP A 229 16.03 -8.54 14.14
N LYS A 230 15.32 -7.90 13.22
CA LYS A 230 15.59 -7.90 11.77
C LYS A 230 15.69 -9.31 11.16
N GLN A 231 14.86 -10.27 11.64
CA GLN A 231 14.75 -11.64 11.16
C GLN A 231 13.43 -11.93 10.44
#